data_18e37d750513d9f32e82e3e86651760f
#
_entry.id   18e37d750513d9f32e82e3e86651760f
#
_cell.length_a   1.000
_cell.length_b   1.000
_cell.length_c   1.000
_cell.angle_alpha   90.00
_cell.angle_beta   90.00
_cell.angle_gamma   90.00
#
_symmetry.space_group_name_H-M   'P 1'
#
loop_
_entity.id
_entity.type
_entity.pdbx_description
1 polymer ?
#
loop_
_entity_poly.entity_id
_entity_poly.type
_entity_poly.pdbx_seq_one_letter_code
_entity_poly.pdbx_strand_id
1 'polypeptide(L)'
;MTLWVGCDPGVVSGAIGALDDYGNYVESFDIEHKDKHILALVFKSRLLSIIDPKEGAEICLENVHSMPKQGVVSVWNFGRAVGVISAVCELTRYPVHLVTPQKWKKHFHLTADKSESLDMARYLWPEAKLKLKKDINKAEALLIAEYLRHTLHGIEKQKTA
;
A
#
# COMPACT_ATOMS: atom_id res chain seq x y z
N MET A 1 12.33 -6.55 -14.43
CA MET A 1 12.29 -5.69 -13.21
C MET A 1 10.98 -5.93 -12.47
N THR A 2 11.00 -6.12 -11.17
CA THR A 2 9.79 -6.32 -10.36
C THR A 2 9.22 -4.98 -9.92
N LEU A 3 7.92 -4.77 -10.05
CA LEU A 3 7.24 -3.63 -9.45
C LEU A 3 6.84 -3.97 -8.00
N TRP A 4 7.25 -3.14 -7.05
CA TRP A 4 6.91 -3.28 -5.65
C TRP A 4 5.72 -2.39 -5.32
N VAL A 5 4.60 -3.00 -4.94
CA VAL A 5 3.34 -2.30 -4.72
C VAL A 5 2.93 -2.38 -3.27
N GLY A 6 2.71 -1.24 -2.64
CA GLY A 6 2.12 -1.14 -1.31
C GLY A 6 0.67 -0.69 -1.39
N CYS A 7 -0.16 -1.25 -0.54
CA CYS A 7 -1.58 -0.92 -0.43
C CYS A 7 -1.93 -0.58 1.03
N ASP A 8 -2.34 0.66 1.26
CA ASP A 8 -2.96 1.13 2.49
C ASP A 8 -4.48 1.10 2.32
N PRO A 9 -5.21 0.15 2.92
CA PRO A 9 -6.64 0.00 2.70
C PRO A 9 -7.45 0.99 3.52
N GLY A 10 -8.49 1.56 2.93
CA GLY A 10 -9.42 2.46 3.62
C GLY A 10 -10.76 2.57 2.90
N VAL A 11 -11.80 2.99 3.62
CA VAL A 11 -13.17 3.12 3.08
C VAL A 11 -13.26 4.25 2.05
N VAL A 12 -12.63 5.38 2.36
CA VAL A 12 -12.65 6.61 1.55
C VAL A 12 -11.25 7.18 1.32
N SER A 13 -10.25 6.56 1.88
CA SER A 13 -8.87 7.08 1.92
C SER A 13 -7.81 6.02 1.61
N GLY A 14 -8.20 4.86 1.08
CA GLY A 14 -7.25 3.84 0.65
C GLY A 14 -6.36 4.34 -0.48
N ALA A 15 -5.12 3.88 -0.51
CA ALA A 15 -4.15 4.31 -1.50
C ALA A 15 -3.20 3.19 -1.94
N ILE A 16 -2.62 3.37 -3.12
CA ILE A 16 -1.57 2.54 -3.69
C ILE A 16 -0.30 3.38 -3.83
N GLY A 17 0.84 2.76 -3.55
CA GLY A 17 2.17 3.28 -3.87
C GLY A 17 2.99 2.21 -4.58
N ALA A 18 3.76 2.59 -5.59
CA ALA A 18 4.55 1.66 -6.38
C ALA A 18 5.99 2.18 -6.60
N LEU A 19 6.94 1.26 -6.46
CA LEU A 19 8.38 1.49 -6.59
C LEU A 19 8.98 0.46 -7.56
N ASP A 20 10.06 0.85 -8.23
CA ASP A 20 10.85 -0.08 -9.03
C ASP A 20 11.82 -0.94 -8.16
N ASP A 21 12.60 -1.81 -8.79
CA ASP A 21 13.58 -2.67 -8.10
C ASP A 21 14.67 -1.89 -7.34
N TYR A 22 14.92 -0.66 -7.73
CA TYR A 22 15.92 0.21 -7.09
C TYR A 22 15.32 1.05 -5.96
N GLY A 23 13.98 1.00 -5.76
CA GLY A 23 13.27 1.82 -4.79
C GLY A 23 12.93 3.22 -5.30
N ASN A 24 13.03 3.47 -6.61
CA ASN A 24 12.61 4.74 -7.19
C ASN A 24 11.07 4.78 -7.30
N TYR A 25 10.53 5.97 -7.13
CA TYR A 25 9.10 6.22 -7.27
C TYR A 25 8.62 5.94 -8.71
N VAL A 26 7.55 5.17 -8.82
CA VAL A 26 6.87 4.89 -10.10
C VAL A 26 5.53 5.60 -10.14
N GLU A 27 4.63 5.32 -9.19
CA GLU A 27 3.29 5.88 -9.17
C GLU A 27 2.71 5.83 -7.74
N SER A 28 1.74 6.72 -7.46
CA SER A 28 0.87 6.59 -6.30
C SER A 28 -0.50 7.19 -6.59
N PHE A 29 -1.56 6.54 -6.12
CA PHE A 29 -2.93 7.01 -6.34
C PHE A 29 -3.87 6.58 -5.22
N ASP A 30 -4.95 7.36 -5.07
CA ASP A 30 -6.02 7.03 -4.16
C ASP A 30 -6.92 5.94 -4.77
N ILE A 31 -7.38 5.00 -3.95
CA ILE A 31 -8.34 3.97 -4.38
C ILE A 31 -9.71 4.63 -4.50
N GLU A 32 -10.28 4.59 -5.70
CA GLU A 32 -11.53 5.25 -5.99
C GLU A 32 -12.73 4.56 -5.32
N HIS A 33 -13.62 5.37 -4.79
CA HIS A 33 -14.85 4.92 -4.14
C HIS A 33 -16.04 5.81 -4.53
N LYS A 34 -17.25 5.28 -4.42
CA LYS A 34 -18.50 6.02 -4.51
C LYS A 34 -19.40 5.59 -3.35
N ASP A 35 -19.93 6.55 -2.60
CA ASP A 35 -20.82 6.30 -1.45
C ASP A 35 -20.26 5.25 -0.46
N LYS A 36 -18.98 5.35 -0.13
CA LYS A 36 -18.23 4.40 0.71
C LYS A 36 -18.12 2.98 0.12
N HIS A 37 -18.32 2.82 -1.18
CA HIS A 37 -18.10 1.57 -1.90
C HIS A 37 -16.86 1.70 -2.79
N ILE A 38 -15.91 0.78 -2.63
CA ILE A 38 -14.74 0.72 -3.52
C ILE A 38 -15.21 0.38 -4.93
N LEU A 39 -14.74 1.16 -5.91
CA LEU A 39 -15.00 0.90 -7.32
C LEU A 39 -14.03 -0.19 -7.81
N ALA A 40 -14.35 -1.45 -7.52
CA ALA A 40 -13.45 -2.58 -7.71
C ALA A 40 -12.89 -2.71 -9.13
N LEU A 41 -13.72 -2.50 -10.17
CA LEU A 41 -13.29 -2.58 -11.56
C LEU A 41 -12.32 -1.45 -11.93
N VAL A 42 -12.61 -0.22 -11.47
CA VAL A 42 -11.75 0.95 -11.69
C VAL A 42 -10.40 0.72 -10.98
N PHE A 43 -10.45 0.30 -9.72
CA PHE A 43 -9.25 -0.01 -8.94
C PHE A 43 -8.40 -1.10 -9.63
N LYS A 44 -9.02 -2.23 -10.02
CA LYS A 44 -8.31 -3.31 -10.72
C LYS A 44 -7.67 -2.83 -12.02
N SER A 45 -8.40 -2.10 -12.84
CA SER A 45 -7.90 -1.58 -14.11
C SER A 45 -6.71 -0.65 -13.91
N ARG A 46 -6.80 0.25 -12.93
CA ARG A 46 -5.71 1.18 -12.62
C ARG A 46 -4.49 0.47 -12.04
N LEU A 47 -4.69 -0.49 -11.13
CA LEU A 47 -3.60 -1.28 -10.58
C LEU A 47 -2.86 -2.06 -11.66
N LEU A 48 -3.59 -2.69 -12.58
CA LEU A 48 -2.98 -3.42 -13.69
C LEU A 48 -2.31 -2.51 -14.72
N SER A 49 -2.73 -1.25 -14.85
CA SER A 49 -2.13 -0.32 -15.81
C SER A 49 -0.71 0.11 -15.45
N ILE A 50 -0.30 -0.01 -14.19
CA ILE A 50 1.06 0.33 -13.73
C ILE A 50 2.01 -0.89 -13.72
N ILE A 51 1.48 -2.10 -13.92
CA ILE A 51 2.27 -3.34 -13.88
C ILE A 51 2.54 -3.79 -15.32
N ASP A 52 3.82 -3.88 -15.69
CA ASP A 52 4.20 -4.52 -16.95
C ASP A 52 4.00 -6.05 -16.82
N PRO A 53 3.13 -6.68 -17.63
CA PRO A 53 2.91 -8.11 -17.55
C PRO A 53 4.15 -8.97 -17.81
N LYS A 54 5.17 -8.41 -18.46
CA LYS A 54 6.44 -9.11 -18.74
C LYS A 54 7.41 -9.08 -17.56
N GLU A 55 7.27 -8.09 -16.69
CA GLU A 55 8.20 -7.88 -15.57
C GLU A 55 7.63 -8.40 -14.25
N GLY A 56 6.33 -8.30 -14.04
CA GLY A 56 5.65 -8.78 -12.84
C GLY A 56 5.60 -7.75 -11.70
N ALA A 57 4.98 -8.16 -10.61
CA ALA A 57 4.87 -7.34 -9.39
C ALA A 57 4.79 -8.19 -8.13
N GLU A 58 5.16 -7.59 -7.00
CA GLU A 58 4.93 -8.08 -5.65
C GLU A 58 4.05 -7.06 -4.91
N ILE A 59 2.95 -7.49 -4.33
CA ILE A 59 1.97 -6.60 -3.67
C ILE A 59 2.03 -6.80 -2.17
N CYS A 60 2.15 -5.73 -1.39
CA CYS A 60 2.05 -5.74 0.06
C CYS A 60 0.78 -5.02 0.50
N LEU A 61 -0.16 -5.74 1.07
CA LEU A 61 -1.39 -5.18 1.64
C LEU A 61 -1.24 -5.01 3.15
N GLU A 62 -1.54 -3.83 3.66
CA GLU A 62 -1.58 -3.63 5.10
C GLU A 62 -2.70 -4.46 5.73
N ASN A 63 -2.33 -5.31 6.67
CA ASN A 63 -3.27 -6.15 7.42
C ASN A 63 -3.83 -5.34 8.60
N VAL A 64 -4.94 -4.69 8.36
CA VAL A 64 -5.66 -3.86 9.32
C VAL A 64 -6.81 -4.60 9.98
N HIS A 65 -7.10 -4.24 11.22
CA HIS A 65 -8.19 -4.82 12.00
C HIS A 65 -9.13 -3.73 12.50
N SER A 66 -10.37 -4.11 12.79
CA SER A 66 -11.29 -3.24 13.51
C SER A 66 -10.78 -2.97 14.93
N MET A 67 -10.93 -1.74 15.39
CA MET A 67 -10.55 -1.34 16.74
C MET A 67 -11.71 -1.54 17.71
N PRO A 68 -11.45 -1.91 18.98
CA PRO A 68 -12.47 -1.90 20.03
C PRO A 68 -13.18 -0.55 20.10
N LYS A 69 -14.49 -0.55 20.40
CA LYS A 69 -15.34 0.65 20.53
C LYS A 69 -15.63 1.41 19.24
N GLN A 70 -15.31 0.87 18.07
CA GLN A 70 -15.83 1.42 16.81
C GLN A 70 -17.31 1.11 16.65
N GLY A 71 -18.07 2.05 16.08
CA GLY A 71 -19.50 1.83 15.78
C GLY A 71 -19.70 0.71 14.75
N VAL A 72 -20.76 -0.09 14.91
CA VAL A 72 -21.05 -1.27 14.07
C VAL A 72 -21.08 -0.92 12.57
N VAL A 73 -21.71 0.19 12.18
CA VAL A 73 -21.76 0.65 10.78
C VAL A 73 -20.36 0.98 10.23
N SER A 74 -19.51 1.57 11.08
CA SER A 74 -18.13 1.89 10.69
C SER A 74 -17.31 0.62 10.46
N VAL A 75 -17.41 -0.35 11.38
CA VAL A 75 -16.73 -1.65 11.25
C VAL A 75 -17.21 -2.41 10.02
N TRP A 76 -18.52 -2.41 9.76
CA TRP A 76 -19.09 -3.04 8.57
C TRP A 76 -18.55 -2.44 7.27
N ASN A 77 -18.59 -1.11 7.14
CA ASN A 77 -18.08 -0.41 5.95
C ASN A 77 -16.60 -0.64 5.76
N PHE A 78 -15.83 -0.62 6.85
CA PHE A 78 -14.40 -0.88 6.82
C PHE A 78 -14.09 -2.31 6.37
N GLY A 79 -14.70 -3.31 6.99
CA GLY A 79 -14.49 -4.72 6.62
C GLY A 79 -14.87 -5.00 5.17
N ARG A 80 -15.97 -4.39 4.68
CA ARG A 80 -16.38 -4.52 3.28
C ARG A 80 -15.35 -3.88 2.33
N ALA A 81 -14.84 -2.70 2.62
CA ALA A 81 -13.84 -2.04 1.79
C ALA A 81 -12.53 -2.84 1.76
N VAL A 82 -12.04 -3.28 2.91
CA VAL A 82 -10.83 -4.12 3.00
C VAL A 82 -11.01 -5.42 2.23
N GLY A 83 -12.16 -6.08 2.35
CA GLY A 83 -12.46 -7.31 1.61
C GLY A 83 -12.43 -7.12 0.09
N VAL A 84 -13.01 -6.03 -0.41
CA VAL A 84 -12.96 -5.71 -1.86
C VAL A 84 -11.54 -5.42 -2.31
N ILE A 85 -10.78 -4.63 -1.55
CA ILE A 85 -9.39 -4.29 -1.87
C ILE A 85 -8.52 -5.55 -1.91
N SER A 86 -8.63 -6.41 -0.89
CA SER A 86 -7.91 -7.70 -0.84
C SER A 86 -8.24 -8.58 -2.04
N ALA A 87 -9.53 -8.77 -2.32
CA ALA A 87 -9.97 -9.56 -3.46
C ALA A 87 -9.45 -9.01 -4.80
N VAL A 88 -9.43 -7.69 -4.98
CA VAL A 88 -8.88 -7.07 -6.21
C VAL A 88 -7.38 -7.33 -6.31
N CYS A 89 -6.62 -7.20 -5.23
CA CYS A 89 -5.18 -7.52 -5.23
C CYS A 89 -4.94 -8.97 -5.63
N GLU A 90 -5.66 -9.93 -5.04
CA GLU A 90 -5.55 -11.36 -5.38
C GLU A 90 -5.95 -11.66 -6.83
N LEU A 91 -6.97 -10.98 -7.36
CA LEU A 91 -7.43 -11.14 -8.75
C LEU A 91 -6.44 -10.59 -9.79
N THR A 92 -5.39 -9.89 -9.39
CA THR A 92 -4.28 -9.54 -10.28
C THR A 92 -3.41 -10.74 -10.64
N ARG A 93 -3.44 -11.80 -9.82
CA ARG A 93 -2.60 -13.01 -9.89
C ARG A 93 -1.11 -12.78 -9.59
N TYR A 94 -0.74 -11.62 -9.11
CA TYR A 94 0.59 -11.38 -8.55
C TYR A 94 0.63 -11.79 -7.07
N PRO A 95 1.79 -12.16 -6.53
CA PRO A 95 1.92 -12.48 -5.11
C PRO A 95 1.44 -11.35 -4.21
N VAL A 96 0.64 -11.69 -3.19
CA VAL A 96 0.13 -10.73 -2.20
C VAL A 96 0.67 -11.11 -0.82
N HIS A 97 1.38 -10.18 -0.21
CA HIS A 97 1.94 -10.28 1.13
C HIS A 97 1.14 -9.42 2.10
N LEU A 98 1.02 -9.87 3.34
CA LEU A 98 0.35 -9.12 4.39
C LEU A 98 1.36 -8.57 5.39
N VAL A 99 1.22 -7.31 5.77
CA VAL A 99 2.03 -6.68 6.80
C VAL A 99 1.18 -5.93 7.80
N THR A 100 1.47 -6.08 9.10
CA THR A 100 0.79 -5.26 10.12
C THR A 100 1.37 -3.85 10.19
N PRO A 101 0.57 -2.84 10.57
CA PRO A 101 1.07 -1.47 10.76
C PRO A 101 2.29 -1.38 11.66
N GLN A 102 2.31 -2.17 12.74
CA GLN A 102 3.43 -2.19 13.69
C GLN A 102 4.74 -2.66 13.06
N LYS A 103 4.70 -3.64 12.14
CA LYS A 103 5.90 -4.18 11.51
C LYS A 103 6.56 -3.18 10.58
N TRP A 104 5.83 -2.62 9.64
CA TRP A 104 6.43 -1.69 8.69
C TRP A 104 6.79 -0.35 9.33
N LYS A 105 5.98 0.17 10.27
CA LYS A 105 6.32 1.38 11.03
C LYS A 105 7.59 1.20 11.85
N LYS A 106 7.74 0.06 12.54
CA LYS A 106 8.97 -0.27 13.27
C LYS A 106 10.20 -0.32 12.36
N HIS A 107 10.05 -0.85 11.15
CA HIS A 107 11.14 -0.94 10.17
C HIS A 107 11.72 0.45 9.81
N PHE A 108 10.86 1.46 9.74
CA PHE A 108 11.25 2.84 9.45
C PHE A 108 11.43 3.70 10.71
N HIS A 109 11.39 3.12 11.90
CA HIS A 109 11.47 3.83 13.20
C HIS A 109 10.37 4.90 13.37
N LEU A 110 9.19 4.67 12.80
CA LEU A 110 8.03 5.56 12.88
C LEU A 110 7.14 5.23 14.07
N THR A 111 6.47 6.25 14.59
CA THR A 111 5.47 6.13 15.65
C THR A 111 4.04 5.99 15.09
N ALA A 112 3.04 6.14 15.94
CA ALA A 112 1.64 6.22 15.51
C ALA A 112 1.27 7.57 14.87
N ASP A 113 2.14 8.58 14.96
CA ASP A 113 1.91 9.87 14.32
C ASP A 113 2.04 9.75 12.79
N LYS A 114 0.91 9.94 12.14
CA LYS A 114 0.82 9.84 10.67
C LYS A 114 1.64 10.91 9.93
N SER A 115 1.94 12.03 10.56
CA SER A 115 2.77 13.07 9.94
C SER A 115 4.19 12.60 9.69
N GLU A 116 4.73 11.72 10.55
CA GLU A 116 6.05 11.14 10.37
C GLU A 116 6.14 10.28 9.10
N SER A 117 5.08 9.52 8.79
CA SER A 117 5.00 8.75 7.54
C SER A 117 5.06 9.65 6.32
N LEU A 118 4.34 10.78 6.35
CA LEU A 118 4.32 11.73 5.25
C LEU A 118 5.69 12.41 5.06
N ASP A 119 6.33 12.81 6.14
CA ASP A 119 7.64 13.46 6.09
C ASP A 119 8.75 12.49 5.63
N MET A 120 8.70 11.23 6.08
CA MET A 120 9.61 10.19 5.62
C MET A 120 9.45 9.94 4.11
N ALA A 121 8.23 9.79 3.63
CA ALA A 121 7.98 9.56 2.21
C ALA A 121 8.39 10.76 1.33
N ARG A 122 8.21 11.99 1.80
CA ARG A 122 8.70 13.21 1.12
C ARG A 122 10.21 13.26 1.03
N TYR A 123 10.89 12.79 2.06
CA TYR A 123 12.33 12.71 2.08
C TYR A 123 12.85 11.66 1.11
N LEU A 124 12.24 10.47 1.08
CA LEU A 124 12.65 9.37 0.22
C LEU A 124 12.28 9.59 -1.26
N TRP A 125 11.10 10.16 -1.51
CA TRP A 125 10.55 10.34 -2.87
C TRP A 125 10.03 11.76 -3.09
N PRO A 126 10.89 12.77 -3.20
CA PRO A 126 10.46 14.16 -3.43
C PRO A 126 9.69 14.32 -4.74
N GLU A 127 9.92 13.45 -5.73
CA GLU A 127 9.22 13.41 -7.02
C GLU A 127 7.75 12.95 -6.89
N ALA A 128 7.37 12.24 -5.83
CA ALA A 128 6.00 11.79 -5.59
C ALA A 128 5.01 12.95 -5.31
N LYS A 129 5.52 14.17 -5.11
CA LYS A 129 4.73 15.39 -4.94
C LYS A 129 3.63 15.31 -3.85
N LEU A 130 3.95 14.66 -2.74
CA LEU A 130 3.05 14.48 -1.59
C LEU A 130 2.88 15.80 -0.81
N LYS A 131 2.22 16.78 -1.41
CA LYS A 131 2.16 18.15 -0.90
C LYS A 131 1.11 18.38 0.18
N LEU A 132 0.01 17.62 0.12
CA LEU A 132 -1.17 17.84 0.95
C LEU A 132 -1.17 16.91 2.15
N LYS A 133 -1.79 17.33 3.24
CA LYS A 133 -1.98 16.48 4.42
C LYS A 133 -2.76 15.19 4.09
N LYS A 134 -3.70 15.24 3.15
CA LYS A 134 -4.43 14.05 2.67
C LYS A 134 -3.56 13.03 1.92
N ASP A 135 -2.36 13.40 1.48
CA ASP A 135 -1.44 12.50 0.80
C ASP A 135 -0.77 11.48 1.75
N ILE A 136 -1.07 11.53 3.05
CA ILE A 136 -0.57 10.58 4.05
C ILE A 136 -0.81 9.13 3.63
N ASN A 137 -1.99 8.81 3.08
CA ASN A 137 -2.30 7.43 2.71
C ASN A 137 -1.43 6.93 1.54
N LYS A 138 -1.15 7.81 0.56
CA LYS A 138 -0.18 7.50 -0.51
C LYS A 138 1.24 7.36 0.03
N ALA A 139 1.62 8.19 1.00
CA ALA A 139 2.90 8.08 1.69
C ALA A 139 3.04 6.75 2.44
N GLU A 140 2.02 6.34 3.21
CA GLU A 140 2.01 5.05 3.90
C GLU A 140 2.04 3.88 2.91
N ALA A 141 1.31 3.95 1.78
CA ALA A 141 1.36 2.94 0.73
C ALA A 141 2.76 2.80 0.11
N LEU A 142 3.46 3.91 -0.17
CA LEU A 142 4.85 3.88 -0.65
C LEU A 142 5.80 3.25 0.37
N LEU A 143 5.67 3.58 1.66
CA LEU A 143 6.48 2.98 2.73
C LEU A 143 6.21 1.48 2.88
N ILE A 144 4.96 1.03 2.69
CA ILE A 144 4.61 -0.40 2.69
C ILE A 144 5.27 -1.11 1.49
N ALA A 145 5.32 -0.50 0.31
CA ALA A 145 6.02 -1.03 -0.85
C ALA A 145 7.53 -1.19 -0.57
N GLU A 146 8.15 -0.17 0.00
CA GLU A 146 9.58 -0.17 0.34
C GLU A 146 9.90 -1.20 1.44
N TYR A 147 9.02 -1.34 2.43
CA TYR A 147 9.15 -2.39 3.44
C TYR A 147 9.20 -3.79 2.80
N LEU A 148 8.29 -4.08 1.87
CA LEU A 148 8.26 -5.37 1.17
C LEU A 148 9.54 -5.58 0.37
N ARG A 149 9.95 -4.57 -0.41
CA ARG A 149 11.18 -4.60 -1.20
C ARG A 149 12.40 -4.93 -0.33
N HIS A 150 12.59 -4.22 0.78
CA HIS A 150 13.69 -4.50 1.71
C HIS A 150 13.65 -5.91 2.28
N THR A 151 12.45 -6.39 2.62
CA THR A 151 12.26 -7.69 3.26
C THR A 151 12.60 -8.84 2.30
N LEU A 152 12.12 -8.79 1.07
CA LEU A 152 12.35 -9.84 0.08
C LEU A 152 13.78 -9.80 -0.50
N HIS A 153 14.33 -8.62 -0.81
CA HIS A 153 15.72 -8.51 -1.22
C HIS A 153 16.71 -8.95 -0.11
N GLY A 154 16.37 -8.69 1.16
CA GLY A 154 17.17 -9.16 2.30
C GLY A 154 17.21 -10.68 2.41
N ILE A 155 16.10 -11.35 2.12
CA ILE A 155 16.00 -12.82 2.12
C ILE A 155 16.78 -13.43 0.95
N GLU A 156 16.74 -12.83 -0.23
CA GLU A 156 17.51 -13.29 -1.39
C GLU A 156 19.01 -13.22 -1.17
N LYS A 157 19.52 -12.12 -0.60
CA LYS A 157 20.94 -11.98 -0.24
C LYS A 157 21.42 -13.01 0.78
N GLN A 158 20.55 -13.44 1.71
CA GLN A 158 20.91 -14.49 2.68
C GLN A 158 20.90 -15.90 2.09
N LYS A 159 20.14 -16.16 1.02
CA LYS A 159 20.12 -17.46 0.34
C LYS A 159 21.26 -17.66 -0.64
N THR A 160 21.91 -16.58 -1.06
CA THR A 160 23.04 -16.58 -2.02
C THR A 160 24.40 -16.45 -1.33
N ALA A 161 24.44 -16.28 -0.03
CA ALA A 161 25.64 -16.25 0.81
C ALA A 161 25.84 -17.58 1.54
#